data_bd317d4da5c68d0cb7e69264bfb34278
#
_entry.id   bd317d4da5c68d0cb7e69264bfb34278
#
_cell.length_a   1.000
_cell.length_b   1.000
_cell.length_c   1.000
_cell.angle_alpha   90.00
_cell.angle_beta   90.00
_cell.angle_gamma   90.00
#
_symmetry.space_group_name_H-M   'P 1'
#
loop_
_entity.id
_entity.type
_entity.pdbx_description
1 polymer ?
#
loop_
_entity_poly.entity_id
_entity_poly.type
_entity_poly.pdbx_seq_one_letter_code
_entity_poly.pdbx_strand_id
1 'polypeptide(L)'
;MLLDALISRQPFILGARPSSADFGLYAQLTQLAKFDPTPMAICLKDTPRVYAWTDVVDDLSGHTGEEEGWMSVDDARESLGPLLTEIGRVYAPALIANAKALQTGDEHMET
;
A
#
# COMPACT_ATOMS: atom_id res chain seq x y z
N MET A 1 -0.41 -9.91 -1.84
CA MET A 1 0.69 -10.81 -1.54
C MET A 1 1.97 -10.06 -1.23
N LEU A 2 2.39 -9.10 -2.05
CA LEU A 2 3.59 -8.30 -1.77
C LEU A 2 3.45 -7.49 -0.48
N LEU A 3 2.31 -6.85 -0.28
CA LEU A 3 2.05 -6.07 0.93
C LEU A 3 1.99 -6.96 2.17
N ASP A 4 1.35 -8.12 2.08
CA ASP A 4 1.28 -9.08 3.18
C ASP A 4 2.67 -9.56 3.59
N ALA A 5 3.53 -9.85 2.61
CA ALA A 5 4.92 -10.24 2.87
C ALA A 5 5.72 -9.10 3.52
N LEU A 6 5.52 -7.86 3.07
CA LEU A 6 6.18 -6.70 3.65
C LEU A 6 5.79 -6.51 5.12
N ILE A 7 4.49 -6.55 5.42
CA ILE A 7 3.97 -6.36 6.77
C ILE A 7 4.41 -7.49 7.71
N SER A 8 4.69 -8.68 7.19
CA SER A 8 5.20 -9.78 8.01
C SER A 8 6.61 -9.50 8.55
N ARG A 9 7.38 -8.63 7.89
CA ARG A 9 8.74 -8.29 8.26
C ARG A 9 8.86 -7.00 9.07
N GLN A 10 7.92 -6.09 8.89
CA GLN A 10 7.96 -4.78 9.54
C GLN A 10 6.54 -4.26 9.78
N PRO A 11 6.31 -3.48 10.86
CA PRO A 11 4.95 -3.06 11.23
C PRO A 11 4.35 -2.01 10.28
N PHE A 12 5.17 -1.21 9.60
CA PHE A 12 4.71 -0.16 8.70
C PHE A 12 5.53 -0.15 7.42
N ILE A 13 5.04 0.55 6.40
CA ILE A 13 5.65 0.56 5.07
C ILE A 13 7.09 1.05 5.08
N LEU A 14 7.41 2.08 5.87
CA LEU A 14 8.75 2.63 5.95
C LEU A 14 9.48 2.26 7.25
N GLY A 15 9.07 1.18 7.92
CA GLY A 15 9.79 0.65 9.06
C GLY A 15 8.93 0.47 10.30
N ALA A 16 9.46 0.90 11.45
CA ALA A 16 8.82 0.72 12.76
C ALA A 16 7.90 1.87 13.15
N ARG A 17 7.79 2.89 12.31
CA ARG A 17 6.99 4.09 12.59
C ARG A 17 6.01 4.35 11.44
N PRO A 18 4.74 4.72 11.73
CA PRO A 18 3.78 5.03 10.68
C PRO A 18 4.18 6.29 9.89
N SER A 19 3.89 6.27 8.59
CA SER A 19 4.17 7.38 7.67
C SER A 19 2.91 7.76 6.91
N SER A 20 2.97 8.83 6.12
CA SER A 20 1.86 9.22 5.25
C SER A 20 1.47 8.11 4.28
N ALA A 21 2.42 7.28 3.84
CA ALA A 21 2.16 6.13 2.98
C ALA A 21 1.24 5.11 3.66
N ASP A 22 1.41 4.86 4.97
CA ASP A 22 0.56 3.96 5.73
C ASP A 22 -0.87 4.48 5.82
N PHE A 23 -1.05 5.76 6.08
CA PHE A 23 -2.38 6.34 6.19
C PHE A 23 -3.10 6.40 4.85
N GLY A 24 -2.39 6.71 3.77
CA GLY A 24 -2.94 6.67 2.42
C GLY A 24 -3.39 5.27 2.01
N LEU A 25 -2.56 4.27 2.27
CA LEU A 25 -2.89 2.88 1.99
C LEU A 25 -4.04 2.39 2.87
N TYR A 26 -4.03 2.75 4.15
CA TYR A 26 -5.13 2.43 5.08
C TYR A 26 -6.47 2.94 4.55
N ALA A 27 -6.51 4.18 4.08
CA ALA A 27 -7.74 4.77 3.57
C ALA A 27 -8.35 3.94 2.41
N GLN A 28 -7.52 3.41 1.53
CA GLN A 28 -7.97 2.55 0.43
C GLN A 28 -8.36 1.15 0.92
N LEU A 29 -7.55 0.57 1.81
CA LEU A 29 -7.78 -0.79 2.31
C LEU A 29 -9.03 -0.92 3.16
N THR A 30 -9.48 0.14 3.83
CA THR A 30 -10.74 0.09 4.60
C THR A 30 -11.92 -0.23 3.70
N GLN A 31 -11.93 0.26 2.47
CA GLN A 31 -12.97 -0.05 1.50
C GLN A 31 -12.90 -1.51 1.03
N LEU A 32 -11.69 -1.99 0.76
CA LEU A 32 -11.49 -3.35 0.22
C LEU A 32 -11.57 -4.43 1.28
N ALA A 33 -11.01 -4.19 2.47
CA ALA A 33 -10.88 -5.22 3.50
C ALA A 33 -12.02 -5.22 4.50
N LYS A 34 -12.66 -4.07 4.74
CA LYS A 34 -13.62 -3.91 5.83
C LYS A 34 -15.04 -3.62 5.38
N PHE A 35 -15.24 -3.15 4.16
CA PHE A 35 -16.53 -2.67 3.72
C PHE A 35 -17.15 -3.54 2.63
N ASP A 36 -16.40 -3.83 1.56
CA ASP A 36 -16.89 -4.61 0.42
C ASP A 36 -16.76 -6.10 0.71
N PRO A 37 -17.86 -6.90 0.68
CA PRO A 37 -17.81 -8.32 1.04
C PRO A 37 -16.86 -9.17 0.19
N THR A 38 -16.78 -8.94 -1.11
CA THR A 38 -15.95 -9.76 -2.01
C THR A 38 -14.45 -9.53 -1.79
N PRO A 39 -13.94 -8.29 -1.84
CA PRO A 39 -12.54 -8.05 -1.49
C PRO A 39 -12.22 -8.42 -0.04
N MET A 40 -13.14 -8.24 0.89
CA MET A 40 -12.95 -8.63 2.28
C MET A 40 -12.71 -10.13 2.42
N ALA A 41 -13.49 -10.96 1.73
CA ALA A 41 -13.32 -12.41 1.75
C ALA A 41 -11.96 -12.83 1.18
N ILE A 42 -11.52 -12.20 0.09
CA ILE A 42 -10.21 -12.44 -0.50
C ILE A 42 -9.09 -12.04 0.46
N CYS A 43 -9.23 -10.89 1.09
CA CYS A 43 -8.25 -10.38 2.04
C CYS A 43 -8.09 -11.31 3.24
N LEU A 44 -9.19 -11.78 3.80
CA LEU A 44 -9.16 -12.72 4.94
C LEU A 44 -8.52 -14.06 4.58
N LYS A 45 -8.76 -14.54 3.37
CA LYS A 45 -8.25 -15.84 2.92
C LYS A 45 -6.78 -15.77 2.53
N ASP A 46 -6.41 -14.80 1.68
CA ASP A 46 -5.11 -14.76 1.02
C ASP A 46 -4.12 -13.82 1.70
N THR A 47 -4.60 -12.77 2.36
CA THR A 47 -3.76 -11.75 2.99
C THR A 47 -4.26 -11.38 4.40
N PRO A 48 -4.29 -12.35 5.34
CA PRO A 48 -4.82 -12.07 6.68
C PRO A 48 -4.00 -11.04 7.47
N ARG A 49 -2.70 -10.92 7.19
CA ARG A 49 -1.85 -9.89 7.83
C ARG A 49 -2.23 -8.49 7.40
N VAL A 50 -2.58 -8.31 6.12
CA VAL A 50 -3.09 -7.03 5.61
C VAL A 50 -4.40 -6.67 6.30
N TYR A 51 -5.31 -7.62 6.43
CA TYR A 51 -6.57 -7.41 7.14
C TYR A 51 -6.34 -6.95 8.58
N ALA A 52 -5.48 -7.67 9.33
CA ALA A 52 -5.14 -7.32 10.70
C ALA A 52 -4.44 -5.96 10.80
N TRP A 53 -3.57 -5.66 9.84
CA TRP A 53 -2.85 -4.39 9.79
C TRP A 53 -3.79 -3.18 9.69
N THR A 54 -4.90 -3.29 8.95
CA THR A 54 -5.89 -2.21 8.89
C THR A 54 -6.46 -1.88 10.26
N ASP A 55 -6.65 -2.87 11.12
CA ASP A 55 -7.10 -2.64 12.49
C ASP A 55 -6.04 -1.95 13.35
N VAL A 56 -4.77 -2.29 13.13
CA VAL A 56 -3.65 -1.65 13.84
C VAL A 56 -3.56 -0.17 13.47
N VAL A 57 -3.63 0.16 12.19
CA VAL A 57 -3.54 1.56 11.74
C VAL A 57 -4.79 2.35 12.13
N ASP A 58 -5.94 1.69 12.22
CA ASP A 58 -7.20 2.31 12.64
C ASP A 58 -7.10 2.89 14.06
N ASP A 59 -6.35 2.23 14.93
CA ASP A 59 -6.14 2.72 16.30
C ASP A 59 -4.69 2.54 16.71
N LEU A 60 -3.93 3.63 16.63
CA LEU A 60 -2.54 3.67 17.05
C LEU A 60 -2.35 4.17 18.48
N SER A 61 -3.44 4.20 19.27
CA SER A 61 -3.39 4.59 20.68
C SER A 61 -2.41 3.69 21.44
N GLY A 62 -1.54 4.29 22.23
CA GLY A 62 -0.53 3.54 22.97
C GLY A 62 0.70 3.14 22.16
N HIS A 63 0.68 3.35 20.85
CA HIS A 63 1.86 3.11 20.02
C HIS A 63 2.88 4.23 20.23
N THR A 64 4.07 3.86 20.71
CA THR A 64 5.16 4.82 20.86
C THR A 64 6.08 4.71 19.68
N GLY A 65 6.07 5.74 18.82
CA GLY A 65 6.99 5.80 17.69
C GLY A 65 8.40 6.11 18.19
N GLU A 66 9.39 5.40 17.65
CA GLU A 66 10.78 5.74 17.89
C GLU A 66 11.20 6.90 17.00
N GLU A 67 12.08 7.76 17.49
CA GLU A 67 12.53 8.95 16.75
C GLU A 67 13.18 8.57 15.43
N GLU A 68 13.90 7.46 15.39
CA GLU A 68 14.55 6.91 14.20
C GLU A 68 13.84 5.63 13.69
N GLY A 69 12.51 5.59 13.81
CA GLY A 69 11.74 4.42 13.44
C GLY A 69 11.58 4.20 11.93
N TRP A 70 11.91 5.20 11.11
CA TRP A 70 11.85 5.07 9.66
C TRP A 70 13.17 4.54 9.10
N MET A 71 13.04 3.67 8.09
CA MET A 71 14.21 3.10 7.45
C MET A 71 14.92 4.12 6.53
N SER A 72 16.20 3.87 6.25
CA SER A 72 16.96 4.67 5.29
C SER A 72 16.42 4.48 3.87
N VAL A 73 16.80 5.38 2.96
CA VAL A 73 16.40 5.28 1.54
C VAL A 73 16.90 3.96 0.92
N ASP A 74 18.12 3.56 1.25
CA ASP A 74 18.68 2.32 0.71
C ASP A 74 17.94 1.08 1.23
N ASP A 75 17.62 1.04 2.52
CA ASP A 75 16.83 -0.04 3.10
C ASP A 75 15.42 -0.06 2.53
N ALA A 76 14.82 1.11 2.31
CA ALA A 76 13.51 1.23 1.70
C ALA A 76 13.50 0.69 0.26
N ARG A 77 14.52 1.00 -0.53
CA ARG A 77 14.66 0.45 -1.89
C ARG A 77 14.69 -1.06 -1.88
N GLU A 78 15.42 -1.65 -0.96
CA GLU A 78 15.49 -3.11 -0.84
C GLU A 78 14.16 -3.72 -0.40
N SER A 79 13.57 -3.22 0.68
CA SER A 79 12.32 -3.74 1.23
C SER A 79 11.12 -3.53 0.31
N LEU A 80 11.03 -2.38 -0.34
CA LEU A 80 9.92 -2.01 -1.20
C LEU A 80 10.15 -2.36 -2.67
N GLY A 81 11.34 -2.88 -3.01
CA GLY A 81 11.71 -3.20 -4.38
C GLY A 81 10.65 -4.00 -5.14
N PRO A 82 10.18 -5.15 -4.62
CA PRO A 82 9.15 -5.94 -5.28
C PRO A 82 7.84 -5.18 -5.50
N LEU A 83 7.41 -4.40 -4.51
CA LEU A 83 6.19 -3.61 -4.60
C LEU A 83 6.34 -2.48 -5.63
N LEU A 84 7.46 -1.76 -5.59
CA LEU A 84 7.74 -0.70 -6.56
C LEU A 84 7.88 -1.22 -7.98
N THR A 85 8.45 -2.41 -8.15
CA THR A 85 8.55 -3.07 -9.45
C THR A 85 7.15 -3.36 -10.01
N GLU A 86 6.24 -3.85 -9.19
CA GLU A 86 4.86 -4.14 -9.61
C GLU A 86 4.11 -2.84 -9.97
N ILE A 87 4.29 -1.77 -9.20
CA ILE A 87 3.71 -0.46 -9.51
C ILE A 87 4.23 0.03 -10.87
N GLY A 88 5.54 -0.09 -11.12
CA GLY A 88 6.15 0.32 -12.38
C GLY A 88 5.69 -0.52 -13.57
N ARG A 89 5.38 -1.79 -13.35
CA ARG A 89 4.94 -2.70 -14.40
C ARG A 89 3.48 -2.46 -14.83
N VAL A 90 2.60 -2.17 -13.90
CA VAL A 90 1.16 -2.15 -14.14
C VAL A 90 0.55 -0.76 -13.95
N TYR A 91 0.77 -0.15 -12.79
CA TYR A 91 0.08 1.07 -12.39
C TYR A 91 0.63 2.31 -13.08
N ALA A 92 1.96 2.47 -13.09
CA ALA A 92 2.58 3.65 -13.71
C ALA A 92 2.30 3.77 -15.21
N PRO A 93 2.35 2.70 -16.03
CA PRO A 93 1.95 2.79 -17.43
C PRO A 93 0.52 3.25 -17.64
N ALA A 94 -0.42 2.81 -16.79
CA ALA A 94 -1.81 3.23 -16.84
C ALA A 94 -1.95 4.73 -16.56
N LEU A 95 -1.23 5.25 -15.57
CA LEU A 95 -1.24 6.69 -15.26
C LEU A 95 -0.66 7.52 -16.40
N ILE A 96 0.42 7.06 -17.03
CA ILE A 96 1.05 7.73 -18.15
C ILE A 96 0.11 7.76 -19.35
N ALA A 97 -0.55 6.63 -19.65
CA ALA A 97 -1.53 6.55 -20.74
C ALA A 97 -2.70 7.51 -20.52
N ASN A 98 -3.20 7.60 -19.28
CA ASN A 98 -4.26 8.52 -18.91
C ASN A 98 -3.83 9.98 -19.09
N ALA A 99 -2.61 10.33 -18.66
CA ALA A 99 -2.08 11.67 -18.81
C ALA A 99 -1.96 12.07 -20.28
N LYS A 100 -1.49 11.15 -21.13
CA LYS A 100 -1.42 11.39 -22.59
C LYS A 100 -2.81 11.57 -23.21
N ALA A 101 -3.77 10.76 -22.84
CA ALA A 101 -5.14 10.88 -23.32
C ALA A 101 -5.75 12.23 -22.95
N LEU A 102 -5.51 12.71 -21.74
CA LEU A 102 -5.97 14.04 -21.31
C LEU A 102 -5.33 15.17 -22.11
N GLN A 103 -4.04 15.05 -22.43
CA GLN A 103 -3.32 16.06 -23.23
C GLN A 103 -3.82 16.10 -24.67
N THR A 104 -4.15 14.96 -25.25
CA THR A 104 -4.62 14.88 -26.64
C THR A 104 -6.13 15.08 -26.77
N GLY A 105 -6.86 15.11 -25.66
CA GLY A 105 -8.31 15.25 -25.65
C GLY A 105 -9.06 13.96 -25.99
N ASP A 106 -8.41 12.80 -25.89
CA ASP A 106 -9.05 11.51 -26.13
C ASP A 106 -10.13 11.22 -25.07
N GLU A 107 -11.25 10.67 -25.50
CA GLU A 107 -12.33 10.28 -24.59
C GLU A 107 -12.06 8.97 -23.85
N HIS A 108 -11.18 8.13 -24.38
CA HIS A 108 -10.88 6.82 -23.86
C HIS A 108 -9.40 6.69 -23.51
N MET A 109 -9.14 6.06 -22.37
CA MET A 109 -7.80 5.69 -21.96
C MET A 109 -7.53 4.25 -22.39
N GLU A 110 -6.41 4.04 -23.10
CA GLU A 110 -5.93 2.71 -23.43
C GLU A 110 -4.74 2.36 -22.53
N THR A 111 -4.81 1.18 -21.92
CA THR A 111 -3.76 0.69 -21.03
C THR A 111 -3.04 -0.53 -21.61
#